data_6d0c8820390ccd5d5d4cb969e811fb2e
#
_entry.id   6d0c8820390ccd5d5d4cb969e811fb2e
#
_cell.length_a   1.000
_cell.length_b   1.000
_cell.length_c   1.000
_cell.angle_alpha   90.00
_cell.angle_beta   90.00
_cell.angle_gamma   90.00
#
_symmetry.space_group_name_H-M   'P 1'
#
loop_
_entity.id
_entity.type
_entity.pdbx_description
1 polymer ?
#
loop_
_entity_poly.entity_id
_entity_poly.type
_entity_poly.pdbx_seq_one_letter_code
_entity_poly.pdbx_strand_id
1 'polypeptide(L)'
;SDGYNPLKHVSSEIDVDVIANTIVKGQKTDGGGSDPFWDDSAEMLLKALIYYLMAARPEEEQNLASCAELVRAANSNGGSNLLTELISKLPYDHPARMNYKSIEIAPEKTYSSILSTLQSKLGKFDSKEIAELTSTDTINFEDIGNKKTAVYVISSDTHTAYDFLLTIFFSQMIQQLYNFADDNGGRLKVPTYFILDEFANIGKIPDFDKKISTSRSRKISFSVILQNLDQLEAIYDKSYETIIGNCDTHLFLGSNSFKTVEYFSKTLGEKTIERESISISRDKQHHKTGTSDSDQVMARALMTPDELRRLDNDLCIIFEKGIKPVKANKFYYFKHKIMANNLKNAEISHNDIGEIQRGSWRKFNPYNPWSEDKAEKEAQNLKVESLDDLFDDDSSSQKDETAKKEEVDNTKLSQTLENSNTTNNDMISLGNLESAEKSQKASIITDEEDSYDLQKELEAKFDELFGPIDEE
;
A
#
# COMPACT_ATOMS: atom_id res chain seq x y z
N SER A 1 -9.89 -10.38 5.14
CA SER A 1 -8.97 -9.34 5.60
C SER A 1 -9.74 -8.16 6.18
N ASP A 2 -9.11 -7.42 7.09
CA ASP A 2 -9.62 -6.14 7.56
C ASP A 2 -9.72 -5.13 6.41
N GLY A 3 -10.64 -4.16 6.52
CA GLY A 3 -10.72 -3.02 5.63
C GLY A 3 -9.76 -1.93 6.07
N TYR A 4 -9.18 -1.22 5.12
CA TYR A 4 -8.33 -0.06 5.37
C TYR A 4 -8.68 1.06 4.39
N ASN A 5 -9.37 2.06 4.86
CA ASN A 5 -9.70 3.25 4.08
C ASN A 5 -8.74 4.40 4.43
N PRO A 6 -7.81 4.76 3.53
CA PRO A 6 -6.86 5.84 3.80
C PRO A 6 -7.50 7.17 4.19
N LEU A 7 -8.72 7.47 3.70
CA LEU A 7 -9.39 8.74 3.99
C LEU A 7 -9.92 8.80 5.43
N LYS A 8 -10.17 7.67 6.08
CA LYS A 8 -10.55 7.61 7.51
C LYS A 8 -9.39 7.95 8.45
N HIS A 9 -8.18 7.79 7.97
CA HIS A 9 -6.96 8.05 8.73
C HIS A 9 -6.34 9.41 8.43
N VAL A 10 -7.06 10.30 7.75
CA VAL A 10 -6.64 11.68 7.52
C VAL A 10 -6.92 12.50 8.78
N SER A 11 -5.85 12.98 9.42
CA SER A 11 -5.89 13.84 10.60
C SER A 11 -5.40 15.27 10.31
N SER A 12 -4.68 15.45 9.21
CA SER A 12 -4.07 16.71 8.81
C SER A 12 -4.01 16.87 7.29
N GLU A 13 -3.73 18.08 6.82
CA GLU A 13 -3.49 18.36 5.38
C GLU A 13 -2.29 17.56 4.85
N ILE A 14 -1.29 17.31 5.70
CA ILE A 14 -0.10 16.53 5.33
C ILE A 14 -0.48 15.09 4.97
N ASP A 15 -1.48 14.49 5.62
CA ASP A 15 -1.92 13.13 5.30
C ASP A 15 -2.53 13.08 3.90
N VAL A 16 -3.28 14.12 3.51
CA VAL A 16 -3.84 14.24 2.14
C VAL A 16 -2.71 14.38 1.12
N ASP A 17 -1.67 15.18 1.44
CA ASP A 17 -0.49 15.34 0.60
C ASP A 17 0.24 14.01 0.41
N VAL A 18 0.44 13.25 1.47
CA VAL A 18 1.09 11.92 1.44
C VAL A 18 0.28 10.94 0.58
N ILE A 19 -1.04 10.87 0.76
CA ILE A 19 -1.92 10.00 -0.03
C ILE A 19 -1.81 10.37 -1.52
N ALA A 20 -2.03 11.63 -1.85
CA ALA A 20 -2.07 12.09 -3.24
C ALA A 20 -0.70 11.91 -3.93
N ASN A 21 0.39 12.30 -3.26
CA ASN A 21 1.74 12.14 -3.79
C ASN A 21 2.10 10.67 -4.01
N THR A 22 1.78 9.80 -3.05
CA THR A 22 2.07 8.36 -3.15
C THR A 22 1.29 7.70 -4.29
N ILE A 23 0.02 8.06 -4.47
CA ILE A 23 -0.80 7.52 -5.57
C ILE A 23 -0.29 8.00 -6.92
N VAL A 24 0.04 9.28 -7.04
CA VAL A 24 0.39 9.88 -8.34
C VAL A 24 1.86 9.62 -8.70
N LYS A 25 2.79 9.86 -7.77
CA LYS A 25 4.24 9.79 -8.02
C LYS A 25 4.88 8.49 -7.57
N GLY A 26 4.28 7.76 -6.64
CA GLY A 26 4.78 6.46 -6.18
C GLY A 26 4.69 5.35 -7.25
N GLN A 27 3.88 5.55 -8.27
CA GLN A 27 3.75 4.63 -9.40
C GLN A 27 4.71 5.05 -10.53
N LYS A 28 5.99 4.73 -10.40
CA LYS A 28 6.95 4.94 -11.51
C LYS A 28 6.59 4.00 -12.65
N THR A 29 6.24 4.54 -13.80
CA THR A 29 6.24 3.81 -15.05
C THR A 29 7.68 3.72 -15.55
N ASP A 30 8.19 2.50 -15.73
CA ASP A 30 9.46 2.26 -16.38
C ASP A 30 9.38 2.82 -17.81
N GLY A 31 10.10 3.90 -18.08
CA GLY A 31 10.21 4.43 -19.43
C GLY A 31 9.88 5.91 -19.56
N GLY A 32 10.89 6.76 -19.37
CA GLY A 32 10.88 8.16 -19.78
C GLY A 32 10.10 9.07 -18.82
N GLY A 33 10.78 9.99 -18.18
CA GLY A 33 10.14 10.98 -17.30
C GLY A 33 9.05 11.72 -18.05
N SER A 34 7.79 11.50 -17.64
CA SER A 34 6.71 12.39 -17.99
C SER A 34 7.06 13.79 -17.46
N ASP A 35 6.63 14.82 -18.18
CA ASP A 35 6.78 16.20 -17.70
C ASP A 35 6.16 16.28 -16.28
N PRO A 36 6.92 16.72 -15.27
CA PRO A 36 6.44 16.84 -13.88
C PRO A 36 5.12 17.60 -13.76
N PHE A 37 4.83 18.48 -14.69
CA PHE A 37 3.60 19.26 -14.74
C PHE A 37 2.33 18.38 -14.70
N TRP A 38 2.33 17.23 -15.39
CA TRP A 38 1.16 16.35 -15.45
C TRP A 38 0.92 15.64 -14.11
N ASP A 39 1.99 15.15 -13.50
CA ASP A 39 1.91 14.50 -12.19
C ASP A 39 1.58 15.52 -11.09
N ASP A 40 2.17 16.72 -11.10
CA ASP A 40 1.84 17.77 -10.13
C ASP A 40 0.37 18.23 -10.26
N SER A 41 -0.11 18.41 -11.48
CA SER A 41 -1.51 18.78 -11.71
C SER A 41 -2.49 17.67 -11.32
N ALA A 42 -2.17 16.42 -11.59
CA ALA A 42 -2.96 15.27 -11.18
C ALA A 42 -2.99 15.13 -9.64
N GLU A 43 -1.87 15.38 -8.95
CA GLU A 43 -1.77 15.40 -7.50
C GLU A 43 -2.67 16.49 -6.90
N MET A 44 -2.62 17.72 -7.44
CA MET A 44 -3.49 18.82 -7.00
C MET A 44 -4.96 18.49 -7.19
N LEU A 45 -5.32 17.88 -8.33
CA LEU A 45 -6.69 17.45 -8.59
C LEU A 45 -7.13 16.39 -7.58
N LEU A 46 -6.30 15.38 -7.31
CA LEU A 46 -6.63 14.34 -6.33
C LEU A 46 -6.84 14.90 -4.94
N LYS A 47 -5.99 15.85 -4.50
CA LYS A 47 -6.18 16.57 -3.22
C LYS A 47 -7.52 17.28 -3.17
N ALA A 48 -7.89 18.00 -4.25
CA ALA A 48 -9.18 18.68 -4.35
C ALA A 48 -10.35 17.70 -4.20
N LEU A 49 -10.28 16.53 -4.85
CA LEU A 49 -11.33 15.51 -4.77
C LEU A 49 -11.44 14.89 -3.39
N ILE A 50 -10.31 14.59 -2.73
CA ILE A 50 -10.29 14.06 -1.36
C ILE A 50 -10.96 15.05 -0.41
N TYR A 51 -10.53 16.32 -0.43
CA TYR A 51 -11.14 17.35 0.41
C TYR A 51 -12.63 17.56 0.12
N TYR A 52 -13.04 17.49 -1.16
CA TYR A 52 -14.46 17.57 -1.54
C TYR A 52 -15.26 16.41 -0.94
N LEU A 53 -14.79 15.17 -1.09
CA LEU A 53 -15.48 14.00 -0.56
C LEU A 53 -15.63 14.08 0.95
N MET A 54 -14.57 14.46 1.66
CA MET A 54 -14.59 14.58 3.11
C MET A 54 -15.53 15.69 3.61
N ALA A 55 -15.70 16.78 2.86
CA ALA A 55 -16.52 17.91 3.26
C ALA A 55 -18.00 17.79 2.85
N ALA A 56 -18.29 17.19 1.70
CA ALA A 56 -19.57 17.31 1.05
C ALA A 56 -20.29 15.96 0.83
N ARG A 57 -19.65 14.85 1.14
CA ARG A 57 -20.24 13.53 0.86
C ARG A 57 -20.38 12.70 2.15
N PRO A 58 -21.40 11.83 2.19
CA PRO A 58 -21.57 10.92 3.33
C PRO A 58 -20.38 9.98 3.47
N GLU A 59 -20.21 9.49 4.67
CA GLU A 59 -19.03 8.70 5.09
C GLU A 59 -18.79 7.46 4.23
N GLU A 60 -19.87 6.82 3.76
CA GLU A 60 -19.80 5.64 2.89
C GLU A 60 -19.20 5.95 1.50
N GLU A 61 -19.23 7.21 1.08
CA GLU A 61 -18.65 7.66 -0.19
C GLU A 61 -17.26 8.28 -0.05
N GLN A 62 -16.76 8.48 1.17
CA GLN A 62 -15.45 9.03 1.43
C GLN A 62 -14.37 7.96 1.25
N ASN A 63 -14.08 7.61 -0.01
CA ASN A 63 -13.09 6.61 -0.37
C ASN A 63 -12.44 6.91 -1.73
N LEU A 64 -11.30 6.26 -2.01
CA LEU A 64 -10.53 6.49 -3.25
C LEU A 64 -11.25 5.98 -4.50
N ALA A 65 -12.11 4.97 -4.38
CA ALA A 65 -12.94 4.51 -5.48
C ALA A 65 -13.95 5.59 -5.92
N SER A 66 -14.44 6.41 -4.98
CA SER A 66 -15.27 7.58 -5.30
C SER A 66 -14.48 8.67 -6.01
N CYS A 67 -13.20 8.87 -5.68
CA CYS A 67 -12.33 9.78 -6.44
C CYS A 67 -12.22 9.33 -7.91
N ALA A 68 -12.04 8.03 -8.15
CA ALA A 68 -11.96 7.47 -9.50
C ALA A 68 -13.28 7.70 -10.28
N GLU A 69 -14.44 7.52 -9.63
CA GLU A 69 -15.74 7.78 -10.26
C GLU A 69 -15.96 9.27 -10.57
N LEU A 70 -15.54 10.18 -9.69
CA LEU A 70 -15.62 11.61 -9.93
C LEU A 70 -14.83 12.04 -11.17
N VAL A 71 -13.58 11.53 -11.30
CA VAL A 71 -12.74 11.79 -12.49
C VAL A 71 -13.39 11.23 -13.75
N ARG A 72 -13.94 10.02 -13.69
CA ARG A 72 -14.58 9.34 -14.81
C ARG A 72 -15.85 10.10 -15.27
N ALA A 73 -16.67 10.52 -14.33
CA ALA A 73 -17.86 11.29 -14.59
C ALA A 73 -17.55 12.66 -15.20
N ALA A 74 -16.49 13.33 -14.75
CA ALA A 74 -16.03 14.58 -15.32
C ALA A 74 -15.51 14.41 -16.75
N ASN A 75 -14.84 13.31 -17.06
CA ASN A 75 -14.31 13.03 -18.39
C ASN A 75 -15.41 12.66 -19.40
N SER A 76 -16.46 11.93 -18.95
CA SER A 76 -17.56 11.46 -19.81
C SER A 76 -18.51 12.58 -20.28
N ASN A 77 -18.59 13.66 -19.55
CA ASN A 77 -19.52 14.76 -19.84
C ASN A 77 -18.97 15.81 -20.84
N GLY A 78 -17.87 15.52 -21.53
CA GLY A 78 -17.36 16.36 -22.64
C GLY A 78 -16.84 17.72 -22.22
N GLY A 79 -16.40 17.86 -21.00
CA GLY A 79 -15.77 19.11 -20.51
C GLY A 79 -16.31 19.59 -19.17
N SER A 80 -15.46 19.95 -18.43
CA SER A 80 -15.25 21.01 -17.44
C SER A 80 -16.28 21.23 -16.32
N ASN A 81 -17.55 20.96 -16.48
CA ASN A 81 -18.52 21.61 -15.59
C ASN A 81 -18.84 20.81 -14.31
N LEU A 82 -18.77 19.48 -14.31
CA LEU A 82 -19.20 18.71 -13.13
C LEU A 82 -18.34 19.01 -11.90
N LEU A 83 -17.02 18.90 -11.99
CA LEU A 83 -16.15 19.14 -10.82
C LEU A 83 -16.19 20.61 -10.40
N THR A 84 -16.22 21.54 -11.36
CA THR A 84 -16.35 22.97 -11.06
C THR A 84 -17.67 23.25 -10.34
N GLU A 85 -18.79 22.67 -10.81
CA GLU A 85 -20.09 22.81 -10.17
C GLU A 85 -20.10 22.27 -8.73
N LEU A 86 -19.53 21.08 -8.53
CA LEU A 86 -19.50 20.45 -7.21
C LEU A 86 -18.59 21.20 -6.23
N ILE A 87 -17.38 21.54 -6.66
CA ILE A 87 -16.36 22.15 -5.80
C ILE A 87 -16.71 23.63 -5.51
N SER A 88 -17.36 24.34 -6.45
CA SER A 88 -17.76 25.75 -6.26
C SER A 88 -18.81 25.94 -5.17
N LYS A 89 -19.55 24.89 -4.78
CA LYS A 89 -20.52 24.92 -3.67
C LYS A 89 -19.85 25.03 -2.29
N LEU A 90 -18.56 24.68 -2.20
CA LEU A 90 -17.81 24.80 -0.96
C LEU A 90 -17.40 26.26 -0.68
N PRO A 91 -17.09 26.62 0.58
CA PRO A 91 -16.58 27.94 0.94
C PRO A 91 -15.37 28.35 0.11
N TYR A 92 -15.19 29.66 -0.11
CA TYR A 92 -14.14 30.19 -1.00
C TYR A 92 -12.71 29.79 -0.55
N ASP A 93 -12.47 29.75 0.73
CA ASP A 93 -11.20 29.42 1.40
C ASP A 93 -11.02 27.92 1.67
N HIS A 94 -11.96 27.09 1.22
CA HIS A 94 -11.89 25.64 1.44
C HIS A 94 -10.71 25.01 0.67
N PRO A 95 -9.93 24.09 1.28
CA PRO A 95 -8.77 23.45 0.63
C PRO A 95 -9.07 22.78 -0.72
N ALA A 96 -10.28 22.22 -0.89
CA ALA A 96 -10.70 21.67 -2.18
C ALA A 96 -10.69 22.72 -3.28
N ARG A 97 -11.22 23.93 -3.02
CA ARG A 97 -11.24 25.02 -4.00
C ARG A 97 -9.86 25.57 -4.28
N MET A 98 -9.03 25.68 -3.24
CA MET A 98 -7.65 26.17 -3.38
C MET A 98 -6.83 25.27 -4.30
N ASN A 99 -6.91 23.94 -4.11
CA ASN A 99 -6.22 22.97 -4.96
C ASN A 99 -6.82 22.87 -6.36
N TYR A 100 -8.13 23.09 -6.53
CA TYR A 100 -8.79 22.99 -7.83
C TYR A 100 -8.59 24.23 -8.71
N LYS A 101 -8.32 25.39 -8.13
CA LYS A 101 -8.33 26.69 -8.82
C LYS A 101 -7.42 26.76 -10.04
N SER A 102 -6.21 26.21 -9.95
CA SER A 102 -5.26 26.21 -11.09
C SER A 102 -5.70 25.26 -12.21
N ILE A 103 -6.48 24.24 -11.86
CA ILE A 103 -7.01 23.25 -12.81
C ILE A 103 -8.25 23.80 -13.50
N GLU A 104 -9.09 24.52 -12.78
CA GLU A 104 -10.31 25.17 -13.28
C GLU A 104 -10.04 26.14 -14.44
N ILE A 105 -8.92 26.89 -14.37
CA ILE A 105 -8.53 27.86 -15.40
C ILE A 105 -7.75 27.26 -16.57
N ALA A 106 -7.44 25.97 -16.52
CA ALA A 106 -6.68 25.32 -17.58
C ALA A 106 -7.49 25.25 -18.89
N PRO A 107 -6.83 25.43 -20.07
CA PRO A 107 -7.48 25.18 -21.35
C PRO A 107 -8.10 23.78 -21.44
N GLU A 108 -9.22 23.62 -22.14
CA GLU A 108 -9.98 22.36 -22.23
C GLU A 108 -9.12 21.12 -22.54
N LYS A 109 -8.18 21.24 -23.50
CA LYS A 109 -7.24 20.14 -23.83
C LYS A 109 -6.33 19.78 -22.65
N THR A 110 -5.82 20.78 -21.95
CA THR A 110 -4.95 20.59 -20.77
C THR A 110 -5.76 19.95 -19.64
N TYR A 111 -6.96 20.45 -19.39
CA TYR A 111 -7.89 19.91 -18.40
C TYR A 111 -8.19 18.42 -18.66
N SER A 112 -8.57 18.06 -19.90
CA SER A 112 -8.82 16.67 -20.29
C SER A 112 -7.59 15.78 -20.13
N SER A 113 -6.39 16.30 -20.39
CA SER A 113 -5.14 15.57 -20.19
C SER A 113 -4.84 15.34 -18.71
N ILE A 114 -5.11 16.33 -17.83
CA ILE A 114 -4.97 16.18 -16.37
C ILE A 114 -5.94 15.11 -15.85
N LEU A 115 -7.22 15.16 -16.29
CA LEU A 115 -8.21 14.13 -15.94
C LEU A 115 -7.75 12.73 -16.37
N SER A 116 -7.28 12.61 -17.62
CA SER A 116 -6.79 11.32 -18.15
C SER A 116 -5.58 10.80 -17.40
N THR A 117 -4.65 11.67 -17.00
CA THR A 117 -3.50 11.33 -16.18
C THR A 117 -3.94 10.79 -14.82
N LEU A 118 -4.82 11.52 -14.12
CA LEU A 118 -5.32 11.08 -12.83
C LEU A 118 -6.16 9.79 -12.94
N GLN A 119 -6.99 9.67 -13.97
CA GLN A 119 -7.77 8.45 -14.22
C GLN A 119 -6.87 7.22 -14.39
N SER A 120 -5.75 7.36 -15.13
CA SER A 120 -4.77 6.28 -15.27
C SER A 120 -4.18 5.86 -13.92
N LYS A 121 -3.85 6.82 -13.05
CA LYS A 121 -3.31 6.55 -11.70
C LYS A 121 -4.34 5.88 -10.77
N LEU A 122 -5.62 6.27 -10.89
CA LEU A 122 -6.71 5.74 -10.07
C LEU A 122 -7.33 4.45 -10.63
N GLY A 123 -6.96 4.00 -11.82
CA GLY A 123 -7.51 2.80 -12.47
C GLY A 123 -7.40 1.52 -11.64
N LYS A 124 -6.46 1.46 -10.70
CA LYS A 124 -6.31 0.33 -9.78
C LYS A 124 -7.50 0.16 -8.82
N PHE A 125 -8.20 1.26 -8.51
CA PHE A 125 -9.41 1.25 -7.67
C PHE A 125 -10.66 0.79 -8.42
N ASP A 126 -10.55 0.45 -9.71
CA ASP A 126 -11.64 -0.17 -10.49
C ASP A 126 -11.82 -1.64 -10.13
N SER A 127 -10.75 -2.31 -9.65
CA SER A 127 -10.87 -3.66 -9.09
C SER A 127 -11.83 -3.66 -7.91
N LYS A 128 -12.84 -4.53 -7.96
CA LYS A 128 -13.83 -4.67 -6.90
C LYS A 128 -13.17 -5.00 -5.55
N GLU A 129 -12.16 -5.86 -5.56
CA GLU A 129 -11.46 -6.28 -4.35
C GLU A 129 -10.70 -5.12 -3.69
N ILE A 130 -10.01 -4.30 -4.49
CA ILE A 130 -9.28 -3.15 -4.00
C ILE A 130 -10.24 -2.05 -3.54
N ALA A 131 -11.30 -1.79 -4.31
CA ALA A 131 -12.33 -0.84 -3.92
C ALA A 131 -12.97 -1.24 -2.58
N GLU A 132 -13.32 -2.51 -2.39
CA GLU A 132 -13.88 -3.02 -1.14
C GLU A 132 -12.89 -2.93 0.02
N LEU A 133 -11.63 -3.31 -0.20
CA LEU A 133 -10.57 -3.21 0.81
C LEU A 133 -10.34 -1.78 1.28
N THR A 134 -10.34 -0.81 0.36
CA THR A 134 -9.99 0.59 0.62
C THR A 134 -11.17 1.53 0.85
N SER A 135 -12.40 1.01 0.82
CA SER A 135 -13.61 1.79 1.10
C SER A 135 -14.21 1.52 2.47
N THR A 136 -13.80 0.44 3.12
CA THR A 136 -14.19 0.08 4.48
C THR A 136 -13.00 0.23 5.41
N ASP A 137 -13.25 0.52 6.68
CA ASP A 137 -12.19 0.68 7.69
C ASP A 137 -12.55 -0.05 8.97
N THR A 138 -11.69 -0.98 9.39
CA THR A 138 -11.87 -1.77 10.61
C THR A 138 -10.63 -1.74 11.52
N ILE A 139 -9.60 -0.96 11.12
CA ILE A 139 -8.33 -0.88 11.82
C ILE A 139 -8.24 0.42 12.60
N ASN A 140 -8.00 0.33 13.90
CA ASN A 140 -7.66 1.48 14.72
C ASN A 140 -6.15 1.44 15.06
N PHE A 141 -5.38 2.35 14.51
CA PHE A 141 -3.93 2.41 14.72
C PHE A 141 -3.54 2.77 16.16
N GLU A 142 -4.35 3.56 16.89
CA GLU A 142 -4.07 3.90 18.27
C GLU A 142 -4.13 2.68 19.20
N ASP A 143 -4.95 1.69 18.86
CA ASP A 143 -5.04 0.44 19.61
C ASP A 143 -3.69 -0.28 19.72
N ILE A 144 -2.84 -0.19 18.68
CA ILE A 144 -1.52 -0.80 18.65
C ILE A 144 -0.62 -0.22 19.75
N GLY A 145 -0.72 1.10 19.99
CA GLY A 145 0.04 1.79 21.06
C GLY A 145 -0.60 1.73 22.44
N ASN A 146 -1.88 1.33 22.53
CA ASN A 146 -2.67 1.35 23.75
C ASN A 146 -2.87 -0.03 24.40
N LYS A 147 -3.04 -1.08 23.60
CA LYS A 147 -3.28 -2.46 24.04
C LYS A 147 -2.37 -3.45 23.27
N LYS A 148 -2.18 -4.65 23.84
CA LYS A 148 -1.41 -5.70 23.14
C LYS A 148 -2.14 -6.12 21.87
N THR A 149 -1.59 -5.77 20.73
CA THR A 149 -2.15 -6.00 19.40
C THR A 149 -1.07 -6.58 18.50
N ALA A 150 -1.42 -7.49 17.62
CA ALA A 150 -0.56 -7.98 16.55
C ALA A 150 -1.26 -7.68 15.21
N VAL A 151 -0.56 -6.97 14.31
CA VAL A 151 -1.04 -6.65 12.97
C VAL A 151 -0.16 -7.40 11.97
N TYR A 152 -0.78 -8.20 11.12
CA TYR A 152 -0.11 -8.92 10.05
C TYR A 152 -0.48 -8.28 8.72
N VAL A 153 0.52 -7.72 8.05
CA VAL A 153 0.37 -7.12 6.72
C VAL A 153 0.99 -8.07 5.70
N ILE A 154 0.16 -8.64 4.84
CA ILE A 154 0.59 -9.62 3.84
C ILE A 154 0.52 -8.96 2.48
N SER A 155 1.66 -8.86 1.81
CA SER A 155 1.80 -8.37 0.44
C SER A 155 2.19 -9.50 -0.50
N SER A 156 1.84 -9.38 -1.78
CA SER A 156 2.33 -10.27 -2.81
C SER A 156 3.78 -9.93 -3.13
N ASP A 157 4.63 -10.92 -3.20
CA ASP A 157 6.02 -10.81 -3.65
C ASP A 157 6.17 -10.81 -5.19
N THR A 158 5.10 -11.19 -5.89
CA THR A 158 5.08 -11.31 -7.36
C THR A 158 4.47 -10.11 -8.07
N HIS A 159 3.73 -9.24 -7.37
CA HIS A 159 3.00 -8.12 -7.96
C HIS A 159 3.21 -6.82 -7.18
N THR A 160 3.96 -5.90 -7.77
CA THR A 160 4.24 -4.56 -7.20
C THR A 160 3.09 -3.56 -7.41
N ALA A 161 2.00 -4.01 -8.07
CA ALA A 161 0.91 -3.11 -8.47
C ALA A 161 0.25 -2.35 -7.30
N TYR A 162 0.34 -2.89 -6.09
CA TYR A 162 -0.32 -2.36 -4.88
C TYR A 162 0.63 -1.90 -3.78
N ASP A 163 1.94 -1.83 -4.05
CA ASP A 163 2.95 -1.38 -3.08
C ASP A 163 2.67 0.03 -2.56
N PHE A 164 2.04 0.87 -3.38
CA PHE A 164 1.62 2.21 -2.97
C PHE A 164 0.64 2.20 -1.79
N LEU A 165 -0.22 1.17 -1.67
CA LEU A 165 -1.13 1.02 -0.52
C LEU A 165 -0.35 0.70 0.75
N LEU A 166 0.70 -0.12 0.66
CA LEU A 166 1.59 -0.40 1.80
C LEU A 166 2.31 0.86 2.25
N THR A 167 2.80 1.66 1.30
CA THR A 167 3.45 2.95 1.60
C THR A 167 2.52 3.88 2.37
N ILE A 168 1.26 4.04 1.91
CA ILE A 168 0.26 4.87 2.59
C ILE A 168 -0.06 4.29 3.97
N PHE A 169 -0.34 2.99 4.04
CA PHE A 169 -0.67 2.30 5.28
C PHE A 169 0.39 2.49 6.37
N PHE A 170 1.65 2.17 6.06
CA PHE A 170 2.75 2.33 7.02
C PHE A 170 3.02 3.79 7.35
N SER A 171 2.90 4.69 6.38
CA SER A 171 3.07 6.12 6.61
C SER A 171 2.05 6.66 7.61
N GLN A 172 0.76 6.32 7.41
CA GLN A 172 -0.33 6.75 8.29
C GLN A 172 -0.25 6.08 9.66
N MET A 173 -0.01 4.75 9.70
CA MET A 173 0.11 4.02 10.97
C MET A 173 1.25 4.56 11.83
N ILE A 174 2.43 4.78 11.25
CA ILE A 174 3.56 5.34 11.99
C ILE A 174 3.21 6.76 12.47
N GLN A 175 2.63 7.60 11.60
CA GLN A 175 2.30 8.98 11.96
C GLN A 175 1.26 9.05 13.09
N GLN A 176 0.20 8.24 13.02
CA GLN A 176 -0.82 8.21 14.07
C GLN A 176 -0.27 7.69 15.40
N LEU A 177 0.62 6.69 15.37
CA LEU A 177 1.29 6.23 16.59
C LEU A 177 2.20 7.30 17.20
N TYR A 178 2.82 8.14 16.36
CA TYR A 178 3.62 9.28 16.84
C TYR A 178 2.72 10.34 17.49
N ASN A 179 1.64 10.73 16.83
CA ASN A 179 0.66 11.67 17.37
C ASN A 179 0.08 11.14 18.69
N PHE A 180 -0.34 9.88 18.70
CA PHE A 180 -0.87 9.23 19.91
C PHE A 180 0.16 9.18 21.05
N ALA A 181 1.44 8.95 20.76
CA ALA A 181 2.50 9.00 21.77
C ALA A 181 2.69 10.42 22.30
N ASP A 182 2.68 11.43 21.44
CA ASP A 182 2.86 12.82 21.82
C ASP A 182 1.69 13.30 22.70
N ASP A 183 0.45 12.92 22.39
CA ASP A 183 -0.75 13.21 23.18
C ASP A 183 -0.76 12.47 24.53
N ASN A 184 -0.05 11.35 24.64
CA ASN A 184 0.03 10.53 25.86
C ASN A 184 1.35 10.74 26.64
N GLY A 185 1.89 11.94 26.64
CA GLY A 185 3.09 12.29 27.43
C GLY A 185 4.40 11.85 26.75
N GLY A 186 4.42 11.79 25.42
CA GLY A 186 5.58 11.52 24.60
C GLY A 186 5.94 10.06 24.44
N ARG A 187 5.08 9.12 24.92
CA ARG A 187 5.39 7.67 24.86
C ARG A 187 4.13 6.83 24.72
N LEU A 188 4.21 5.78 23.92
CA LEU A 188 3.17 4.77 23.86
C LEU A 188 3.04 4.01 25.19
N LYS A 189 1.83 3.62 25.57
CA LYS A 189 1.57 2.77 26.75
C LYS A 189 2.17 1.37 26.54
N VAL A 190 1.92 0.80 25.36
CA VAL A 190 2.47 -0.48 24.93
C VAL A 190 3.59 -0.23 23.93
N PRO A 191 4.82 -0.74 24.14
CA PRO A 191 5.89 -0.65 23.18
C PRO A 191 5.49 -1.31 21.85
N THR A 192 5.73 -0.63 20.75
CA THR A 192 5.38 -1.12 19.41
C THR A 192 6.65 -1.50 18.63
N TYR A 193 6.64 -2.68 18.05
CA TYR A 193 7.73 -3.23 17.27
C TYR A 193 7.29 -3.44 15.83
N PHE A 194 7.91 -2.73 14.89
CA PHE A 194 7.75 -2.94 13.46
C PHE A 194 8.79 -3.94 12.98
N ILE A 195 8.35 -5.08 12.46
CA ILE A 195 9.19 -6.06 11.80
C ILE A 195 8.88 -5.95 10.31
N LEU A 196 9.76 -5.24 9.58
CA LEU A 196 9.57 -4.87 8.19
C LEU A 196 10.44 -5.80 7.33
N ASP A 197 9.86 -6.98 7.05
CA ASP A 197 10.48 -7.95 6.16
C ASP A 197 10.37 -7.46 4.71
N GLU A 198 11.44 -7.64 3.93
CA GLU A 198 11.55 -7.11 2.57
C GLU A 198 11.19 -5.60 2.47
N PHE A 199 11.78 -4.79 3.36
CA PHE A 199 11.45 -3.37 3.52
C PHE A 199 11.44 -2.59 2.20
N ALA A 200 12.27 -2.98 1.23
CA ALA A 200 12.31 -2.38 -0.08
C ALA A 200 10.97 -2.47 -0.85
N ASN A 201 10.18 -3.52 -0.59
CA ASN A 201 8.90 -3.74 -1.26
C ASN A 201 7.77 -2.83 -0.71
N ILE A 202 7.98 -2.22 0.46
CA ILE A 202 7.01 -1.27 1.03
C ILE A 202 6.99 0.05 0.24
N GLY A 203 8.07 0.35 -0.50
CA GLY A 203 8.27 1.63 -1.16
C GLY A 203 8.84 2.70 -0.23
N LYS A 204 8.84 3.97 -0.68
CA LYS A 204 9.41 5.08 0.07
C LYS A 204 8.41 5.62 1.09
N ILE A 205 8.58 5.29 2.36
CA ILE A 205 7.82 5.94 3.46
C ILE A 205 8.35 7.36 3.64
N PRO A 206 7.50 8.41 3.52
CA PRO A 206 7.93 9.79 3.68
C PRO A 206 8.56 10.04 5.05
N ASP A 207 9.69 10.79 5.06
CA ASP A 207 10.44 11.17 6.26
C ASP A 207 10.84 10.00 7.19
N PHE A 208 10.99 8.79 6.64
CA PHE A 208 11.34 7.61 7.45
C PHE A 208 12.69 7.75 8.18
N ASP A 209 13.66 8.44 7.58
CA ASP A 209 14.93 8.77 8.18
C ASP A 209 14.79 9.63 9.45
N LYS A 210 13.86 10.59 9.46
CA LYS A 210 13.51 11.39 10.63
C LYS A 210 12.71 10.57 11.66
N LYS A 211 11.77 9.78 11.18
CA LYS A 211 10.94 8.92 12.04
C LYS A 211 11.80 7.91 12.79
N ILE A 212 12.68 7.15 12.13
CA ILE A 212 13.54 6.18 12.80
C ILE A 212 14.47 6.82 13.83
N SER A 213 14.93 8.05 13.60
CA SER A 213 15.83 8.76 14.53
C SER A 213 15.15 9.17 15.86
N THR A 214 13.82 9.37 15.85
CA THR A 214 13.05 9.84 17.01
C THR A 214 12.15 8.77 17.64
N SER A 215 12.06 7.59 17.04
CA SER A 215 11.17 6.50 17.44
C SER A 215 11.39 5.96 18.85
N ARG A 216 12.65 5.86 19.28
CA ARG A 216 13.05 5.30 20.57
C ARG A 216 12.40 6.02 21.75
N SER A 217 12.33 7.36 21.72
CA SER A 217 11.71 8.14 22.80
C SER A 217 10.24 7.81 22.99
N ARG A 218 9.54 7.43 21.90
CA ARG A 218 8.12 7.08 21.85
C ARG A 218 7.85 5.60 22.11
N LYS A 219 8.86 4.79 22.42
CA LYS A 219 8.80 3.31 22.54
C LYS A 219 8.36 2.63 21.23
N ILE A 220 8.77 3.16 20.11
CA ILE A 220 8.60 2.55 18.80
C ILE A 220 9.96 2.03 18.34
N SER A 221 10.02 0.79 17.90
CA SER A 221 11.24 0.13 17.40
C SER A 221 11.02 -0.41 15.99
N PHE A 222 12.04 -0.27 15.15
CA PHE A 222 12.02 -0.77 13.78
C PHE A 222 13.08 -1.85 13.58
N SER A 223 12.69 -2.99 13.02
CA SER A 223 13.57 -4.00 12.47
C SER A 223 13.42 -3.99 10.97
N VAL A 224 14.41 -3.40 10.28
CA VAL A 224 14.44 -3.26 8.83
C VAL A 224 15.22 -4.43 8.24
N ILE A 225 14.56 -5.26 7.44
CA ILE A 225 15.16 -6.45 6.84
C ILE A 225 15.29 -6.24 5.33
N LEU A 226 16.47 -6.46 4.80
CA LEU A 226 16.83 -6.19 3.40
C LEU A 226 17.69 -7.35 2.87
N GLN A 227 17.60 -7.60 1.58
CA GLN A 227 18.50 -8.54 0.90
C GLN A 227 19.89 -7.92 0.67
N ASN A 228 19.92 -6.61 0.40
CA ASN A 228 21.16 -5.86 0.21
C ASN A 228 20.95 -4.35 0.44
N LEU A 229 22.04 -3.61 0.65
CA LEU A 229 22.00 -2.16 0.88
C LEU A 229 21.69 -1.35 -0.37
N ASP A 230 21.92 -1.92 -1.57
CA ASP A 230 21.64 -1.25 -2.83
C ASP A 230 20.14 -0.97 -2.98
N GLN A 231 19.29 -1.88 -2.47
CA GLN A 231 17.82 -1.69 -2.46
C GLN A 231 17.41 -0.46 -1.64
N LEU A 232 18.04 -0.27 -0.46
CA LEU A 232 17.72 0.86 0.41
C LEU A 232 18.17 2.18 -0.21
N GLU A 233 19.37 2.21 -0.83
CA GLU A 233 19.87 3.37 -1.53
C GLU A 233 18.99 3.75 -2.73
N ALA A 234 18.54 2.78 -3.52
CA ALA A 234 17.68 3.01 -4.67
C ALA A 234 16.35 3.72 -4.28
N ILE A 235 15.83 3.47 -3.07
CA ILE A 235 14.57 4.04 -2.59
C ILE A 235 14.78 5.37 -1.87
N TYR A 236 15.79 5.44 -1.00
CA TYR A 236 15.99 6.58 -0.09
C TYR A 236 17.12 7.52 -0.52
N ASP A 237 17.81 7.23 -1.64
CA ASP A 237 18.95 8.02 -2.12
C ASP A 237 19.93 8.29 -0.96
N LYS A 238 20.35 9.53 -0.76
CA LYS A 238 21.31 9.89 0.31
C LYS A 238 20.81 9.66 1.74
N SER A 239 19.49 9.61 1.94
CA SER A 239 18.91 9.39 3.28
C SER A 239 19.11 7.95 3.80
N TYR A 240 19.50 6.99 2.94
CA TYR A 240 19.74 5.62 3.35
C TYR A 240 20.85 5.50 4.42
N GLU A 241 21.89 6.33 4.35
CA GLU A 241 22.96 6.34 5.35
C GLU A 241 22.45 6.76 6.73
N THR A 242 21.50 7.71 6.77
CA THR A 242 20.84 8.13 8.01
C THR A 242 20.00 6.99 8.61
N ILE A 243 19.27 6.24 7.77
CA ILE A 243 18.51 5.09 8.23
C ILE A 243 19.41 4.03 8.84
N ILE A 244 20.50 3.66 8.15
CA ILE A 244 21.48 2.69 8.65
C ILE A 244 22.13 3.20 9.96
N GLY A 245 22.54 4.47 9.99
CA GLY A 245 23.19 5.07 11.15
C GLY A 245 22.32 5.17 12.41
N ASN A 246 20.98 5.13 12.26
CA ASN A 246 20.05 5.11 13.38
C ASN A 246 19.70 3.69 13.87
N CYS A 247 20.17 2.65 13.18
CA CYS A 247 20.05 1.27 13.66
C CYS A 247 21.22 0.98 14.60
N ASP A 248 20.97 0.78 15.88
CA ASP A 248 22.02 0.46 16.88
C ASP A 248 22.60 -0.95 16.68
N THR A 249 21.85 -1.86 16.07
CA THR A 249 22.26 -3.25 15.80
C THR A 249 22.18 -3.55 14.32
N HIS A 250 23.27 -4.06 13.74
CA HIS A 250 23.27 -4.60 12.39
C HIS A 250 23.53 -6.11 12.44
N LEU A 251 22.69 -6.89 11.79
CA LEU A 251 22.82 -8.34 11.68
C LEU A 251 23.15 -8.71 10.23
N PHE A 252 24.38 -9.15 9.99
CA PHE A 252 24.81 -9.63 8.68
C PHE A 252 24.61 -11.15 8.58
N LEU A 253 23.70 -11.56 7.69
CA LEU A 253 23.34 -12.96 7.45
C LEU A 253 23.99 -13.56 6.21
N GLY A 254 24.81 -12.78 5.50
CA GLY A 254 25.39 -13.09 4.20
C GLY A 254 24.77 -12.24 3.09
N SER A 255 25.56 -11.91 2.08
CA SER A 255 25.10 -11.20 0.87
C SER A 255 26.05 -11.42 -0.28
N ASN A 256 25.53 -11.42 -1.51
CA ASN A 256 26.33 -11.44 -2.73
C ASN A 256 26.57 -10.02 -3.29
N SER A 257 25.89 -8.98 -2.79
CA SER A 257 26.08 -7.60 -3.21
C SER A 257 27.47 -7.12 -2.79
N PHE A 258 28.22 -6.61 -3.77
CA PHE A 258 29.57 -6.10 -3.53
C PHE A 258 29.54 -4.92 -2.54
N LYS A 259 28.62 -4.00 -2.70
CA LYS A 259 28.46 -2.85 -1.84
C LYS A 259 28.15 -3.25 -0.40
N THR A 260 27.27 -4.22 -0.20
CA THR A 260 26.90 -4.72 1.13
C THR A 260 28.09 -5.36 1.83
N VAL A 261 28.84 -6.25 1.17
CA VAL A 261 30.00 -6.91 1.78
C VAL A 261 31.15 -5.93 2.01
N GLU A 262 31.34 -4.94 1.15
CA GLU A 262 32.34 -3.89 1.34
C GLU A 262 32.03 -3.02 2.58
N TYR A 263 30.74 -2.63 2.74
CA TYR A 263 30.27 -1.91 3.92
C TYR A 263 30.60 -2.68 5.21
N PHE A 264 30.22 -3.96 5.27
CA PHE A 264 30.44 -4.77 6.47
C PHE A 264 31.92 -5.09 6.69
N SER A 265 32.73 -5.26 5.65
CA SER A 265 34.18 -5.42 5.76
C SER A 265 34.83 -4.19 6.39
N LYS A 266 34.47 -2.99 5.95
CA LYS A 266 34.94 -1.73 6.53
C LYS A 266 34.46 -1.53 7.97
N THR A 267 33.22 -1.91 8.28
CA THR A 267 32.63 -1.80 9.62
C THR A 267 33.29 -2.78 10.62
N LEU A 268 33.74 -3.95 10.16
CA LEU A 268 34.52 -4.88 10.98
C LEU A 268 35.84 -4.28 11.40
N GLY A 269 36.43 -3.42 10.56
CA GLY A 269 37.76 -2.84 10.80
C GLY A 269 38.90 -3.75 10.38
N GLU A 270 40.10 -3.36 10.81
CA GLU A 270 41.37 -3.97 10.41
C GLU A 270 42.16 -4.50 11.60
N LYS A 271 43.02 -5.47 11.33
CA LYS A 271 44.05 -5.94 12.23
C LYS A 271 45.44 -5.72 11.65
N THR A 272 46.42 -5.47 12.51
CA THR A 272 47.79 -5.43 12.13
C THR A 272 48.30 -6.87 11.91
N ILE A 273 48.96 -7.09 10.78
CA ILE A 273 49.66 -8.34 10.49
C ILE A 273 51.15 -8.03 10.22
N GLU A 274 52.00 -8.89 10.67
CA GLU A 274 53.41 -8.90 10.34
C GLU A 274 53.61 -9.80 9.13
N ARG A 275 54.33 -9.33 8.14
CA ARG A 275 54.71 -10.09 6.97
C ARG A 275 56.20 -10.12 6.83
N GLU A 276 56.76 -11.29 7.05
CA GLU A 276 58.14 -11.54 6.74
C GLU A 276 58.33 -11.63 5.22
N SER A 277 59.20 -10.81 4.67
CA SER A 277 59.61 -10.88 3.27
C SER A 277 61.06 -11.28 3.21
N ILE A 278 61.30 -12.51 2.78
CA ILE A 278 62.65 -13.04 2.58
C ILE A 278 63.00 -12.83 1.11
N SER A 279 63.96 -11.96 0.87
CA SER A 279 64.55 -11.75 -0.46
C SER A 279 65.87 -12.52 -0.57
N ILE A 280 65.91 -13.49 -1.43
CA ILE A 280 67.14 -14.27 -1.69
C ILE A 280 67.71 -13.79 -3.02
N SER A 281 68.82 -13.07 -2.95
CA SER A 281 69.58 -12.67 -4.13
C SER A 281 70.73 -13.67 -4.39
N ARG A 282 70.74 -14.29 -5.56
CA ARG A 282 71.82 -15.17 -6.00
C ARG A 282 72.66 -14.47 -7.04
N ASP A 283 73.89 -14.13 -6.64
CA ASP A 283 74.85 -13.65 -7.57
C ASP A 283 75.52 -14.85 -8.29
N LYS A 284 75.30 -14.99 -9.59
CA LYS A 284 75.80 -16.10 -10.43
C LYS A 284 77.33 -16.03 -10.64
N GLN A 285 77.97 -14.89 -10.41
CA GLN A 285 79.40 -14.75 -10.64
C GLN A 285 80.27 -15.00 -9.40
N HIS A 286 79.74 -14.85 -8.18
CA HIS A 286 80.57 -14.91 -6.97
C HIS A 286 80.10 -15.91 -5.93
N HIS A 287 79.15 -16.83 -6.23
CA HIS A 287 78.60 -17.83 -5.32
C HIS A 287 78.21 -17.29 -3.91
N LYS A 288 77.90 -16.01 -3.82
CA LYS A 288 77.41 -15.43 -2.55
C LYS A 288 75.89 -15.37 -2.61
N THR A 289 75.29 -15.99 -1.59
CA THR A 289 73.84 -15.89 -1.35
C THR A 289 73.66 -14.84 -0.27
N GLY A 290 73.03 -13.72 -0.63
CA GLY A 290 72.59 -12.72 0.33
C GLY A 290 71.14 -12.97 0.68
N THR A 291 70.84 -13.15 1.95
CA THR A 291 69.48 -13.21 2.49
C THR A 291 69.20 -11.86 3.16
N SER A 292 68.13 -11.20 2.74
CA SER A 292 67.66 -9.98 3.42
C SER A 292 66.26 -10.29 3.96
N ASP A 293 66.11 -10.27 5.26
CA ASP A 293 64.84 -10.38 5.95
C ASP A 293 64.31 -8.97 6.24
N SER A 294 63.08 -8.72 5.84
CA SER A 294 62.39 -7.45 6.10
C SER A 294 61.04 -7.76 6.67
N ASP A 295 60.81 -7.32 7.90
CA ASP A 295 59.52 -7.37 8.57
C ASP A 295 58.71 -6.15 8.15
N GLN A 296 57.60 -6.37 7.49
CA GLN A 296 56.63 -5.33 7.13
C GLN A 296 55.37 -5.48 7.97
N VAL A 297 55.04 -4.41 8.67
CA VAL A 297 53.79 -4.29 9.41
C VAL A 297 52.71 -3.74 8.46
N MET A 298 51.66 -4.48 8.21
CA MET A 298 50.57 -4.07 7.32
C MET A 298 49.21 -4.17 8.02
N ALA A 299 48.31 -3.27 7.65
CA ALA A 299 46.90 -3.41 8.01
C ALA A 299 46.20 -4.42 7.08
N ARG A 300 45.42 -5.32 7.66
CA ARG A 300 44.55 -6.24 6.92
C ARG A 300 43.14 -6.19 7.47
N ALA A 301 42.13 -6.09 6.62
CA ALA A 301 40.74 -6.21 7.03
C ALA A 301 40.52 -7.49 7.87
N LEU A 302 39.77 -7.42 8.97
CA LEU A 302 39.43 -8.57 9.80
C LEU A 302 38.78 -9.66 8.98
N MET A 303 37.86 -9.29 8.08
CA MET A 303 37.36 -10.13 6.99
C MET A 303 37.29 -9.26 5.73
N THR A 304 37.87 -9.76 4.65
CA THR A 304 37.78 -9.10 3.34
C THR A 304 36.37 -9.26 2.75
N PRO A 305 35.95 -8.41 1.79
CA PRO A 305 34.67 -8.57 1.11
C PRO A 305 34.47 -9.97 0.52
N ASP A 306 35.53 -10.57 0.01
CA ASP A 306 35.52 -11.92 -0.55
C ASP A 306 35.33 -13.02 0.52
N GLU A 307 35.94 -12.86 1.68
CA GLU A 307 35.72 -13.73 2.84
C GLU A 307 34.28 -13.61 3.38
N LEU A 308 33.70 -12.42 3.38
CA LEU A 308 32.29 -12.20 3.77
C LEU A 308 31.31 -12.83 2.77
N ARG A 309 31.59 -12.77 1.47
CA ARG A 309 30.76 -13.43 0.44
C ARG A 309 30.76 -14.94 0.56
N ARG A 310 31.86 -15.51 1.09
CA ARG A 310 32.03 -16.94 1.34
C ARG A 310 31.76 -17.35 2.79
N LEU A 311 31.09 -16.46 3.57
CA LEU A 311 30.69 -16.80 4.94
C LEU A 311 29.75 -18.01 4.91
N ASP A 312 30.05 -18.97 5.80
CA ASP A 312 29.21 -20.15 5.96
C ASP A 312 27.74 -19.77 6.22
N ASN A 313 26.80 -20.49 5.57
CA ASN A 313 25.39 -20.23 5.67
C ASN A 313 24.84 -20.39 7.09
N ASP A 314 25.48 -21.16 7.95
CA ASP A 314 25.08 -21.31 9.35
C ASP A 314 25.61 -20.19 10.27
N LEU A 315 26.43 -19.27 9.73
CA LEU A 315 27.06 -18.20 10.50
C LEU A 315 26.39 -16.83 10.19
N CYS A 316 26.47 -15.96 11.19
CA CYS A 316 26.11 -14.55 11.09
C CYS A 316 27.13 -13.68 11.81
N ILE A 317 27.12 -12.39 11.51
CA ILE A 317 27.93 -11.40 12.22
C ILE A 317 27.00 -10.34 12.80
N ILE A 318 27.14 -10.10 14.10
CA ILE A 318 26.34 -9.15 14.86
C ILE A 318 27.22 -7.95 15.18
N PHE A 319 26.74 -6.77 14.78
CA PHE A 319 27.33 -5.50 15.13
C PHE A 319 26.37 -4.78 16.06
N GLU A 320 26.84 -4.37 17.20
CA GLU A 320 26.06 -3.58 18.15
C GLU A 320 26.90 -2.37 18.59
N LYS A 321 26.26 -1.24 18.69
CA LYS A 321 26.92 0.01 19.08
C LYS A 321 27.58 -0.12 20.46
N GLY A 322 28.87 0.15 20.50
CA GLY A 322 29.66 0.09 21.74
C GLY A 322 30.22 -1.28 22.09
N ILE A 323 29.94 -2.33 21.29
CA ILE A 323 30.45 -3.69 21.50
C ILE A 323 31.24 -4.12 20.27
N LYS A 324 32.27 -4.97 20.49
CA LYS A 324 33.04 -5.57 19.39
C LYS A 324 32.13 -6.49 18.58
N PRO A 325 32.26 -6.51 17.25
CA PRO A 325 31.48 -7.44 16.41
C PRO A 325 31.64 -8.91 16.85
N VAL A 326 30.56 -9.64 16.83
CA VAL A 326 30.47 -11.04 17.23
C VAL A 326 30.11 -11.91 16.05
N LYS A 327 30.94 -12.90 15.75
CA LYS A 327 30.60 -13.97 14.80
C LYS A 327 29.91 -15.11 15.58
N ALA A 328 28.67 -15.44 15.17
CA ALA A 328 27.82 -16.40 15.86
C ALA A 328 27.14 -17.36 14.87
N ASN A 329 26.59 -18.45 15.40
CA ASN A 329 25.73 -19.33 14.61
C ASN A 329 24.33 -18.69 14.43
N LYS A 330 23.75 -18.89 13.26
CA LYS A 330 22.35 -18.51 13.02
C LYS A 330 21.42 -19.33 13.91
N PHE A 331 20.40 -18.66 14.43
CA PHE A 331 19.39 -19.33 15.22
C PHE A 331 18.34 -19.96 14.30
N TYR A 332 18.18 -21.27 14.40
CA TYR A 332 17.15 -22.02 13.67
C TYR A 332 16.06 -22.46 14.63
N TYR A 333 14.91 -21.82 14.59
CA TYR A 333 13.77 -22.07 15.49
C TYR A 333 13.31 -23.55 15.47
N PHE A 334 13.38 -24.21 14.31
CA PHE A 334 13.01 -25.62 14.15
C PHE A 334 14.04 -26.61 14.77
N LYS A 335 15.27 -26.15 14.99
CA LYS A 335 16.30 -26.92 15.72
C LYS A 335 16.19 -26.72 17.25
N HIS A 336 15.46 -25.67 17.69
CA HIS A 336 15.32 -25.37 19.12
C HIS A 336 14.16 -26.18 19.71
N LYS A 337 14.46 -27.08 20.70
CA LYS A 337 13.50 -28.07 21.24
C LYS A 337 12.16 -27.45 21.68
N ILE A 338 12.18 -26.35 22.41
CA ILE A 338 10.98 -25.72 22.93
C ILE A 338 10.17 -25.13 21.78
N MET A 339 10.80 -24.37 20.88
CA MET A 339 10.10 -23.76 19.74
C MET A 339 9.59 -24.80 18.75
N ALA A 340 10.37 -25.81 18.42
CA ALA A 340 9.94 -26.89 17.56
C ALA A 340 8.73 -27.65 18.13
N ASN A 341 8.70 -27.89 19.45
CA ASN A 341 7.54 -28.51 20.09
C ASN A 341 6.33 -27.59 20.14
N ASN A 342 6.51 -26.29 20.42
CA ASN A 342 5.43 -25.33 20.41
C ASN A 342 4.79 -25.23 19.01
N LEU A 343 5.61 -25.22 17.95
CA LEU A 343 5.10 -25.19 16.57
C LEU A 343 4.39 -26.50 16.17
N LYS A 344 4.88 -27.66 16.64
CA LYS A 344 4.18 -28.94 16.39
C LYS A 344 2.84 -29.03 17.10
N ASN A 345 2.72 -28.41 18.26
CA ASN A 345 1.51 -28.42 19.08
C ASN A 345 0.60 -27.22 18.78
N ALA A 346 1.10 -26.21 18.03
CA ALA A 346 0.26 -25.15 17.51
C ALA A 346 -0.64 -25.77 16.43
N GLU A 347 -1.89 -25.99 16.78
CA GLU A 347 -2.90 -26.22 15.77
C GLU A 347 -2.91 -25.02 14.84
N ILE A 348 -2.76 -25.26 13.54
CA ILE A 348 -3.12 -24.27 12.53
C ILE A 348 -4.65 -24.17 12.68
N SER A 349 -5.10 -23.34 13.62
CA SER A 349 -6.48 -22.92 13.58
C SER A 349 -6.66 -22.30 12.21
N HIS A 350 -7.51 -22.88 11.38
CA HIS A 350 -8.20 -22.07 10.40
C HIS A 350 -8.85 -20.98 11.26
N ASN A 351 -8.21 -19.83 11.32
CA ASN A 351 -8.84 -18.66 11.89
C ASN A 351 -10.10 -18.50 11.06
N ASP A 352 -11.18 -19.03 11.60
CA ASP A 352 -12.51 -18.61 11.25
C ASP A 352 -12.54 -17.13 11.69
N ILE A 353 -11.91 -16.30 10.85
CA ILE A 353 -12.05 -14.86 10.93
C ILE A 353 -13.51 -14.71 10.57
N GLY A 354 -14.37 -14.72 11.58
CA GLY A 354 -15.79 -14.55 11.42
C GLY A 354 -16.03 -13.38 10.50
N GLU A 355 -17.10 -13.36 9.77
CA GLU A 355 -17.40 -12.28 8.83
C GLU A 355 -17.12 -10.94 9.50
N ILE A 356 -16.01 -10.31 9.12
CA ILE A 356 -15.66 -8.98 9.61
C ILE A 356 -16.75 -8.07 9.10
N GLN A 357 -17.53 -7.50 9.99
CA GLN A 357 -18.53 -6.50 9.63
C GLN A 357 -17.80 -5.23 9.21
N ARG A 358 -17.59 -5.09 7.91
CA ARG A 358 -16.83 -3.96 7.34
C ARG A 358 -17.65 -2.68 7.24
N GLY A 359 -18.93 -2.71 7.51
CA GLY A 359 -19.85 -1.59 7.32
C GLY A 359 -20.31 -1.44 5.86
N SER A 360 -21.12 -0.41 5.62
CA SER A 360 -21.61 -0.08 4.28
C SER A 360 -20.64 0.88 3.59
N TRP A 361 -20.41 0.65 2.31
CA TRP A 361 -19.67 1.55 1.46
C TRP A 361 -20.28 1.62 0.06
N ARG A 362 -20.05 2.70 -0.64
CA ARG A 362 -20.43 2.85 -2.04
C ARG A 362 -19.47 3.79 -2.76
N LYS A 363 -19.48 3.70 -4.08
CA LYS A 363 -18.83 4.67 -4.93
C LYS A 363 -19.74 5.87 -5.15
N PHE A 364 -19.15 7.03 -5.28
CA PHE A 364 -19.89 8.21 -5.77
C PHE A 364 -20.60 7.89 -7.10
N ASN A 365 -21.86 8.27 -7.21
CA ASN A 365 -22.62 8.07 -8.43
C ASN A 365 -23.31 9.39 -8.84
N PRO A 366 -22.85 10.08 -9.89
CA PRO A 366 -23.43 11.33 -10.34
C PRO A 366 -24.83 11.16 -10.94
N TYR A 367 -25.19 9.96 -11.41
CA TYR A 367 -26.48 9.67 -12.02
C TYR A 367 -27.55 9.19 -11.02
N ASN A 368 -27.15 8.83 -9.85
CA ASN A 368 -28.02 8.62 -8.72
C ASN A 368 -27.51 9.51 -7.59
N PRO A 369 -27.78 10.83 -7.71
CA PRO A 369 -27.42 11.73 -6.64
C PRO A 369 -28.15 11.20 -5.41
N TRP A 370 -27.36 10.79 -4.45
CA TRP A 370 -27.82 10.67 -3.08
C TRP A 370 -28.30 12.05 -2.74
N SER A 371 -29.61 12.25 -2.92
CA SER A 371 -30.17 13.57 -2.88
C SER A 371 -29.95 14.09 -1.47
N GLU A 372 -29.37 15.26 -1.36
CA GLU A 372 -29.55 16.15 -0.21
C GLU A 372 -31.01 16.11 0.24
N ASP A 373 -31.95 15.97 -0.72
CA ASP A 373 -33.39 15.74 -0.50
C ASP A 373 -33.73 14.44 0.28
N LYS A 374 -32.95 13.38 0.23
CA LYS A 374 -33.18 12.19 1.08
C LYS A 374 -32.62 12.39 2.49
N ALA A 375 -31.44 12.99 2.62
CA ALA A 375 -30.89 13.33 3.93
C ALA A 375 -31.73 14.40 4.63
N GLU A 376 -32.23 15.41 3.87
CA GLU A 376 -33.18 16.39 4.42
C GLU A 376 -34.52 15.77 4.76
N LYS A 377 -35.04 14.84 3.97
CA LYS A 377 -36.28 14.11 4.28
C LYS A 377 -36.13 13.15 5.45
N GLU A 378 -35.00 12.45 5.57
CA GLU A 378 -34.70 11.61 6.73
C GLU A 378 -34.49 12.46 7.99
N ALA A 379 -33.81 13.61 7.88
CA ALA A 379 -33.65 14.55 8.98
C ALA A 379 -34.98 15.24 9.38
N GLN A 380 -35.84 15.50 8.40
CA GLN A 380 -37.19 16.02 8.65
C GLN A 380 -38.11 14.97 9.26
N ASN A 381 -38.04 13.71 8.83
CA ASN A 381 -38.79 12.60 9.43
C ASN A 381 -38.34 12.34 10.88
N LEU A 382 -37.03 12.38 11.17
CA LEU A 382 -36.52 12.30 12.54
C LEU A 382 -37.00 13.45 13.44
N LYS A 383 -37.14 14.66 12.87
CA LYS A 383 -37.71 15.80 13.61
C LYS A 383 -39.22 15.70 13.82
N VAL A 384 -39.94 15.08 12.89
CA VAL A 384 -41.41 14.87 12.99
C VAL A 384 -41.69 13.80 14.03
N GLU A 385 -40.93 12.69 14.07
CA GLU A 385 -41.08 11.67 15.13
C GLU A 385 -40.79 12.24 16.53
N SER A 386 -39.81 13.14 16.64
CA SER A 386 -39.50 13.79 17.93
C SER A 386 -40.52 14.86 18.35
N LEU A 387 -41.34 15.37 17.44
CA LEU A 387 -42.41 16.33 17.76
C LEU A 387 -43.70 15.63 18.19
N ASP A 388 -44.03 14.49 17.64
CA ASP A 388 -45.19 13.70 18.04
C ASP A 388 -45.00 13.09 19.46
N ASP A 389 -43.76 12.67 19.77
CA ASP A 389 -43.40 12.20 21.12
C ASP A 389 -43.46 13.31 22.21
N LEU A 390 -43.46 14.58 21.81
CA LEU A 390 -43.53 15.72 22.71
C LEU A 390 -44.97 16.17 23.03
N PHE A 391 -45.97 15.68 22.30
CA PHE A 391 -47.38 16.07 22.48
C PHE A 391 -48.26 15.02 23.19
N ASP A 392 -47.72 13.81 23.48
CA ASP A 392 -48.48 12.73 24.15
C ASP A 392 -48.47 12.78 25.69
N ASP A 393 -47.94 13.83 26.32
CA ASP A 393 -47.85 13.93 27.77
C ASP A 393 -48.59 15.13 28.39
N ASP A 394 -49.82 15.44 27.92
CA ASP A 394 -50.77 16.26 28.75
C ASP A 394 -52.21 16.12 28.25
N SER A 395 -52.94 15.09 28.71
CA SER A 395 -54.38 15.21 29.02
C SER A 395 -54.92 13.92 29.65
N SER A 396 -54.71 13.81 30.96
CA SER A 396 -55.63 13.03 31.77
C SER A 396 -56.83 13.90 32.10
N SER A 397 -58.00 13.58 31.58
CA SER A 397 -59.25 13.49 32.33
C SER A 397 -60.50 13.41 31.45
N GLN A 398 -61.21 12.38 31.78
CA GLN A 398 -62.69 12.29 31.81
C GLN A 398 -63.47 11.85 30.55
N LYS A 399 -63.95 10.63 30.70
CA LYS A 399 -65.34 10.13 30.62
C LYS A 399 -65.89 9.67 29.27
N ASP A 400 -66.16 8.38 29.33
CA ASP A 400 -67.44 7.65 29.12
C ASP A 400 -67.98 7.42 27.68
N GLU A 401 -68.15 6.11 27.54
CA GLU A 401 -69.24 5.40 26.85
C GLU A 401 -69.34 5.47 25.32
N THR A 402 -69.06 4.43 24.68
CA THR A 402 -69.95 3.39 24.18
C THR A 402 -69.30 2.58 23.06
N ALA A 403 -69.37 1.30 23.27
CA ALA A 403 -69.04 0.24 22.35
C ALA A 403 -69.61 0.38 20.96
N LYS A 404 -68.79 0.02 19.95
CA LYS A 404 -69.22 -0.96 18.95
C LYS A 404 -67.96 -1.54 18.24
N LYS A 405 -67.84 -2.81 18.41
CA LYS A 405 -67.00 -3.70 17.62
C LYS A 405 -67.38 -3.60 16.15
N GLU A 406 -66.43 -3.40 15.29
CA GLU A 406 -66.43 -3.92 13.95
C GLU A 406 -65.09 -4.69 13.77
N GLU A 407 -65.20 -5.99 13.82
CA GLU A 407 -64.22 -6.92 13.27
C GLU A 407 -64.16 -6.67 11.77
N VAL A 408 -63.05 -6.15 11.31
CA VAL A 408 -62.73 -6.18 9.88
C VAL A 408 -61.89 -7.39 9.62
N ASP A 409 -62.52 -8.29 8.93
CA ASP A 409 -62.09 -9.57 8.43
C ASP A 409 -60.75 -9.51 7.68
N ASN A 410 -59.73 -10.09 8.29
CA ASN A 410 -58.37 -10.21 7.76
C ASN A 410 -58.23 -11.34 6.70
N THR A 411 -59.36 -11.90 6.22
CA THR A 411 -59.34 -13.04 5.31
C THR A 411 -59.35 -12.65 3.79
N LYS A 412 -59.44 -11.34 3.48
CA LYS A 412 -59.40 -10.88 2.07
C LYS A 412 -58.07 -10.38 1.57
N LEU A 413 -57.07 -10.18 2.47
CA LEU A 413 -55.75 -9.72 2.02
C LEU A 413 -54.79 -10.85 1.66
N SER A 414 -55.08 -12.08 2.09
CA SER A 414 -54.28 -13.27 1.78
C SER A 414 -54.56 -13.89 0.39
N GLN A 415 -55.73 -13.60 -0.16
CA GLN A 415 -56.12 -14.20 -1.46
C GLN A 415 -55.73 -13.32 -2.69
N THR A 416 -55.25 -12.10 -2.47
CA THR A 416 -54.80 -11.23 -3.56
C THR A 416 -53.29 -11.34 -3.82
N LEU A 417 -52.55 -11.97 -2.94
CA LEU A 417 -51.10 -12.16 -3.08
C LEU A 417 -50.73 -13.55 -3.66
N GLU A 418 -51.65 -14.50 -3.70
CA GLU A 418 -51.39 -15.84 -4.29
C GLU A 418 -51.71 -15.93 -5.79
N ASN A 419 -52.39 -14.94 -6.38
CA ASN A 419 -52.79 -14.98 -7.81
C ASN A 419 -51.90 -14.13 -8.74
N SER A 420 -50.75 -13.59 -8.25
CA SER A 420 -49.80 -12.88 -9.12
C SER A 420 -48.48 -13.64 -9.38
N ASN A 421 -48.36 -14.90 -8.94
CA ASN A 421 -47.16 -15.72 -9.12
C ASN A 421 -47.27 -16.91 -10.09
N THR A 422 -48.24 -16.88 -10.99
CA THR A 422 -48.35 -17.91 -12.04
C THR A 422 -48.59 -17.25 -13.39
N THR A 423 -47.56 -16.70 -13.98
CA THR A 423 -47.32 -16.62 -15.44
C THR A 423 -46.05 -15.82 -15.68
N ASN A 424 -44.96 -16.50 -15.79
CA ASN A 424 -43.81 -16.24 -16.68
C ASN A 424 -42.66 -17.20 -16.30
N ASN A 425 -42.91 -18.47 -16.48
CA ASN A 425 -41.86 -19.46 -16.70
C ASN A 425 -41.96 -19.90 -18.16
N ASP A 426 -41.47 -19.05 -19.06
CA ASP A 426 -41.17 -19.49 -20.40
C ASP A 426 -39.69 -19.88 -20.46
N MET A 427 -39.54 -21.16 -20.66
CA MET A 427 -38.38 -21.94 -20.98
C MET A 427 -37.38 -21.20 -21.85
N ILE A 428 -36.22 -20.86 -21.29
CA ILE A 428 -35.02 -20.66 -22.08
C ILE A 428 -34.48 -22.07 -22.40
N SER A 429 -34.63 -22.46 -23.65
CA SER A 429 -34.22 -23.75 -24.16
C SER A 429 -32.70 -23.95 -24.08
N LEU A 430 -32.30 -25.14 -23.67
CA LEU A 430 -30.93 -25.66 -23.58
C LEU A 430 -30.15 -25.66 -24.95
N GLY A 431 -30.72 -25.11 -26.01
CA GLY A 431 -30.08 -25.09 -27.33
C GLY A 431 -28.99 -24.05 -27.55
N ASN A 432 -28.92 -23.01 -26.70
CA ASN A 432 -27.97 -21.91 -26.91
C ASN A 432 -26.64 -22.06 -26.14
N LEU A 433 -26.48 -23.07 -25.30
CA LEU A 433 -25.22 -23.34 -24.57
C LEU A 433 -24.20 -24.15 -25.42
N GLU A 434 -24.70 -25.03 -26.30
CA GLU A 434 -23.80 -25.79 -27.19
C GLU A 434 -23.23 -24.98 -28.36
N SER A 435 -23.91 -23.89 -28.76
CA SER A 435 -23.37 -22.98 -29.79
C SER A 435 -22.32 -22.01 -29.27
N ALA A 436 -22.35 -21.67 -27.97
CA ALA A 436 -21.34 -20.82 -27.33
C ALA A 436 -20.02 -21.58 -27.09
N GLU A 437 -20.09 -22.85 -26.71
CA GLU A 437 -18.88 -23.68 -26.54
C GLU A 437 -18.21 -24.04 -27.88
N LYS A 438 -18.97 -24.14 -28.96
CA LYS A 438 -18.37 -24.35 -30.31
C LYS A 438 -17.74 -23.08 -30.89
N SER A 439 -18.23 -21.90 -30.55
CA SER A 439 -17.61 -20.63 -30.95
C SER A 439 -16.28 -20.34 -30.21
N GLN A 440 -16.19 -20.71 -28.92
CA GLN A 440 -14.95 -20.54 -28.15
C GLN A 440 -13.86 -21.54 -28.53
N LYS A 441 -14.20 -22.73 -29.00
CA LYS A 441 -13.21 -23.70 -29.49
C LYS A 441 -12.72 -23.39 -30.91
N ALA A 442 -13.45 -22.61 -31.70
CA ALA A 442 -13.01 -22.21 -33.04
C ALA A 442 -12.08 -20.97 -33.00
N SER A 443 -12.16 -20.12 -31.94
CA SER A 443 -11.29 -18.94 -31.81
C SER A 443 -9.90 -19.26 -31.20
N ILE A 444 -9.71 -20.39 -30.56
CA ILE A 444 -8.41 -20.78 -29.97
C ILE A 444 -7.47 -21.43 -31.02
N ILE A 445 -8.00 -21.88 -32.16
CA ILE A 445 -7.19 -22.51 -33.21
C ILE A 445 -6.64 -21.48 -34.22
N THR A 446 -7.21 -20.27 -34.26
CA THR A 446 -6.74 -19.19 -35.18
C THR A 446 -5.63 -18.32 -34.59
N ASP A 447 -5.45 -18.31 -33.25
CA ASP A 447 -4.42 -17.47 -32.59
C ASP A 447 -3.00 -18.06 -32.67
N GLU A 448 -2.82 -19.35 -32.92
CA GLU A 448 -1.49 -19.96 -33.11
C GLU A 448 -0.94 -19.80 -34.53
N GLU A 449 -1.77 -19.73 -35.57
CA GLU A 449 -1.31 -19.47 -36.95
C GLU A 449 -0.98 -17.98 -37.16
N ASP A 450 -1.74 -17.05 -36.56
CA ASP A 450 -1.47 -15.62 -36.67
C ASP A 450 -0.23 -15.18 -35.87
N SER A 451 0.14 -15.87 -34.78
CA SER A 451 1.37 -15.56 -34.03
C SER A 451 2.63 -16.00 -34.77
N TYR A 452 2.56 -17.07 -35.58
CA TYR A 452 3.68 -17.57 -36.36
C TYR A 452 3.98 -16.69 -37.58
N ASP A 453 2.97 -16.12 -38.21
CA ASP A 453 3.12 -15.18 -39.31
C ASP A 453 3.67 -13.81 -38.85
N LEU A 454 3.25 -13.33 -37.68
CA LEU A 454 3.73 -12.06 -37.08
C LEU A 454 5.21 -12.12 -36.70
N GLN A 455 5.68 -13.26 -36.24
CA GLN A 455 7.07 -13.47 -35.87
C GLN A 455 7.97 -13.50 -37.11
N LYS A 456 7.51 -14.11 -38.17
CA LYS A 456 8.19 -14.15 -39.46
C LYS A 456 8.26 -12.78 -40.16
N GLU A 457 7.22 -11.98 -40.00
CA GLU A 457 7.15 -10.62 -40.51
C GLU A 457 8.06 -9.66 -39.71
N LEU A 458 8.21 -9.89 -38.40
CA LEU A 458 9.15 -9.18 -37.54
C LEU A 458 10.60 -9.53 -37.83
N GLU A 459 10.93 -10.80 -38.06
CA GLU A 459 12.26 -11.24 -38.45
C GLU A 459 12.65 -10.66 -39.82
N ALA A 460 11.75 -10.68 -40.81
CA ALA A 460 11.98 -10.09 -42.10
C ALA A 460 12.22 -8.57 -42.07
N LYS A 461 11.50 -7.84 -41.22
CA LYS A 461 11.72 -6.41 -40.97
C LYS A 461 13.01 -6.13 -40.22
N PHE A 462 13.41 -7.00 -39.33
CA PHE A 462 14.67 -6.87 -38.60
C PHE A 462 15.86 -7.04 -39.53
N ASP A 463 15.84 -8.06 -40.43
CA ASP A 463 16.86 -8.30 -41.43
C ASP A 463 16.94 -7.17 -42.45
N GLU A 464 15.83 -6.54 -42.80
CA GLU A 464 15.77 -5.37 -43.68
C GLU A 464 16.41 -4.11 -43.06
N LEU A 465 16.29 -3.93 -41.73
CA LEU A 465 16.77 -2.75 -41.02
C LEU A 465 18.23 -2.88 -40.54
N PHE A 466 18.68 -4.08 -40.21
CA PHE A 466 19.95 -4.30 -39.51
C PHE A 466 20.90 -5.26 -40.25
N GLY A 467 20.45 -5.88 -41.35
CA GLY A 467 21.19 -6.91 -42.11
C GLY A 467 21.11 -8.28 -41.41
N PRO A 468 21.36 -9.38 -42.18
CA PRO A 468 21.31 -10.73 -41.61
C PRO A 468 22.40 -10.92 -40.55
N ILE A 469 22.04 -11.56 -39.43
CA ILE A 469 22.98 -11.93 -38.39
C ILE A 469 23.79 -13.12 -38.91
N ASP A 470 25.08 -12.90 -39.21
CA ASP A 470 26.00 -13.98 -39.51
C ASP A 470 26.20 -14.84 -38.25
N GLU A 471 25.76 -16.09 -38.27
CA GLU A 471 26.10 -17.09 -37.28
C GLU A 471 27.61 -17.44 -37.41
N GLU A 472 28.41 -17.02 -36.41
CA GLU A 472 29.72 -17.63 -36.14
C GLU A 472 29.61 -18.64 -34.97
#